data_fc59b883633fc14b0d76df2fb1e67142
#
_entry.id   fc59b883633fc14b0d76df2fb1e67142
#
_cell.length_a   1.000
_cell.length_b   1.000
_cell.length_c   1.000
_cell.angle_alpha   90.00
_cell.angle_beta   90.00
_cell.angle_gamma   90.00
#
_symmetry.space_group_name_H-M   'P 1'
#
loop_
_entity.id
_entity.type
_entity.pdbx_description
1 polymer ?
#
loop_
_entity_poly.entity_id
_entity_poly.type
_entity_poly.pdbx_seq_one_letter_code
_entity_poly.pdbx_strand_id
1 'polypeptide(L)'
;MTNEDKWISIPIDEQETIINLDYQDKCLHLYTCNQATSKRLQKKIGKPNEIDHQNNLVCGTTWKIEFQDRESIRKALSLGSLITTHQSKTNQKAVTEEWIKKEVEMKWNLNRNLNFLSKPEHLTI
;
A
#
# COMPACT_ATOMS: atom_id res chain seq x y z
N MET A 1 22.04 4.16 14.21
CA MET A 1 21.70 3.77 14.39
C MET A 1 21.30 3.37 14.97
N THR A 2 21.13 3.23 15.07
CA THR A 2 20.99 2.43 15.37
C THR A 2 20.18 2.07 16.59
N ASN A 3 20.53 2.31 17.80
CA ASN A 3 19.73 1.92 18.97
C ASN A 3 18.44 2.69 19.05
N GLU A 4 18.46 3.92 18.59
CA GLU A 4 17.24 4.71 18.61
C GLU A 4 16.23 4.19 17.60
N ASP A 5 16.64 3.24 16.75
CA ASP A 5 15.73 2.67 15.78
C ASP A 5 15.12 1.35 16.25
N LYS A 6 15.32 1.01 17.51
CA LYS A 6 14.71 -0.18 18.06
C LYS A 6 13.22 0.02 18.21
N TRP A 7 12.47 -0.94 17.71
CA TRP A 7 11.01 -0.86 17.70
C TRP A 7 10.40 -1.72 18.79
N ILE A 8 9.29 -1.23 19.33
CA ILE A 8 8.51 -2.02 20.26
C ILE A 8 7.81 -3.14 19.49
N SER A 9 7.63 -4.27 20.17
CA SER A 9 6.92 -5.40 19.58
C SER A 9 5.42 -5.16 19.72
N ILE A 10 4.73 -5.02 18.59
CA ILE A 10 3.30 -4.76 18.56
C ILE A 10 2.62 -5.93 17.86
N PRO A 11 1.57 -6.53 18.47
CA PRO A 11 0.84 -7.59 17.77
C PRO A 11 0.29 -7.13 16.44
N ILE A 12 0.23 -8.04 15.49
CA ILE A 12 -0.16 -7.68 14.14
C ILE A 12 -1.57 -7.11 14.08
N ASP A 13 -2.45 -7.56 14.97
CA ASP A 13 -3.82 -7.05 15.00
C ASP A 13 -3.94 -5.66 15.59
N GLU A 14 -2.85 -5.13 16.14
CA GLU A 14 -2.81 -3.77 16.66
C GLU A 14 -1.98 -2.85 15.78
N GLN A 15 -1.36 -3.37 14.74
CA GLN A 15 -0.58 -2.54 13.84
C GLN A 15 -1.52 -1.86 12.85
N GLU A 16 -1.22 -0.58 12.58
CA GLU A 16 -2.06 0.16 11.66
C GLU A 16 -1.25 1.23 10.94
N THR A 17 -1.74 1.61 9.79
CA THR A 17 -1.22 2.73 9.02
C THR A 17 -2.40 3.64 8.72
N ILE A 18 -2.24 4.93 9.04
CA ILE A 18 -3.32 5.90 8.90
C ILE A 18 -2.90 6.98 7.92
N ILE A 19 -3.78 7.27 6.98
CA ILE A 19 -3.58 8.36 6.02
C ILE A 19 -4.65 9.40 6.28
N ASN A 20 -4.21 10.63 6.54
CA ASN A 20 -5.12 11.72 6.82
C ASN A 20 -4.78 12.92 5.95
N LEU A 21 -5.77 13.39 5.18
CA LEU A 21 -5.60 14.58 4.36
C LEU A 21 -6.11 15.78 5.13
N ASP A 22 -5.21 16.70 5.43
CA ASP A 22 -5.55 17.93 6.15
C ASP A 22 -5.64 19.06 5.14
N TYR A 23 -6.88 19.43 4.79
CA TYR A 23 -7.09 20.46 3.78
C TYR A 23 -6.77 21.85 4.28
N GLN A 24 -6.90 22.09 5.56
CA GLN A 24 -6.57 23.37 6.12
C GLN A 24 -5.07 23.63 6.05
N ASP A 25 -4.28 22.65 6.46
CA ASP A 25 -2.83 22.75 6.41
C ASP A 25 -2.27 22.37 5.05
N LYS A 26 -3.11 21.86 4.16
CA LYS A 26 -2.71 21.40 2.83
C LYS A 26 -1.57 20.40 2.93
N CYS A 27 -1.79 19.42 3.76
CA CYS A 27 -0.74 18.49 4.12
C CYS A 27 -1.32 17.08 4.25
N LEU A 28 -0.55 16.10 3.82
CA LEU A 28 -0.90 14.70 4.00
C LEU A 28 -0.15 14.19 5.22
N HIS A 29 -0.91 13.68 6.19
CA HIS A 29 -0.34 13.07 7.37
C HIS A 29 -0.36 11.56 7.21
N LEU A 30 0.81 10.97 7.29
CA LEU A 30 0.96 9.53 7.10
C LEU A 30 1.60 8.95 8.36
N TYR A 31 0.84 8.13 9.07
CA TYR A 31 1.29 7.52 10.31
C TYR A 31 1.34 6.00 10.15
N THR A 32 2.37 5.38 10.70
CA THR A 32 2.41 3.93 10.73
C THR A 32 3.12 3.47 11.99
N CYS A 33 2.58 2.40 12.58
CA CYS A 33 3.25 1.69 13.65
C CYS A 33 3.77 0.33 13.19
N ASN A 34 3.79 0.13 11.87
CA ASN A 34 4.37 -1.09 11.30
C ASN A 34 5.81 -0.81 10.92
N GLN A 35 6.74 -1.54 11.52
CA GLN A 35 8.16 -1.28 11.33
C GLN A 35 8.59 -1.42 9.87
N ALA A 36 8.13 -2.45 9.19
CA ALA A 36 8.53 -2.69 7.81
C ALA A 36 8.01 -1.59 6.90
N THR A 37 6.76 -1.15 7.12
CA THR A 37 6.20 -0.05 6.36
C THR A 37 6.99 1.23 6.58
N SER A 38 7.35 1.49 7.84
CA SER A 38 8.13 2.67 8.17
C SER A 38 9.47 2.66 7.45
N LYS A 39 10.13 1.52 7.43
CA LYS A 39 11.42 1.41 6.75
C LYS A 39 11.29 1.65 5.25
N ARG A 40 10.23 1.13 4.64
CA ARG A 40 10.01 1.35 3.21
C ARG A 40 9.77 2.82 2.92
N LEU A 41 8.97 3.47 3.74
CA LEU A 41 8.68 4.88 3.55
C LEU A 41 9.94 5.73 3.72
N GLN A 42 10.78 5.37 4.68
CA GLN A 42 12.03 6.10 4.85
C GLN A 42 12.92 6.01 3.63
N LYS A 43 12.94 4.87 2.98
CA LYS A 43 13.73 4.70 1.76
C LYS A 43 13.15 5.51 0.61
N LYS A 44 11.84 5.67 0.57
CA LYS A 44 11.19 6.32 -0.57
C LYS A 44 11.05 7.82 -0.41
N ILE A 45 10.76 8.29 0.78
CA ILE A 45 10.46 9.70 0.99
C ILE A 45 11.33 10.35 2.05
N GLY A 46 12.20 9.59 2.71
CA GLY A 46 13.12 10.18 3.67
C GLY A 46 12.67 9.98 5.10
N LYS A 47 13.34 10.69 6.01
CA LYS A 47 13.11 10.53 7.42
C LYS A 47 11.73 11.02 7.81
N PRO A 48 11.11 10.38 8.81
CA PRO A 48 9.81 10.86 9.29
C PRO A 48 9.95 12.19 10.01
N ASN A 49 8.86 12.94 10.01
CA ASN A 49 8.82 14.21 10.72
C ASN A 49 8.72 14.01 12.22
N GLU A 50 8.07 12.93 12.65
CA GLU A 50 7.91 12.63 14.07
C GLU A 50 8.14 11.15 14.28
N ILE A 51 8.78 10.84 15.41
CA ILE A 51 9.00 9.46 15.83
C ILE A 51 8.47 9.34 17.24
N ASP A 52 7.48 8.47 17.42
CA ASP A 52 6.88 8.26 18.72
C ASP A 52 7.61 7.14 19.46
N HIS A 53 7.83 7.37 20.74
CA HIS A 53 8.55 6.41 21.57
C HIS A 53 7.70 5.98 22.74
N GLN A 54 7.90 4.73 23.14
CA GLN A 54 7.33 4.18 24.35
C GLN A 54 8.41 3.36 25.02
N ASN A 55 8.80 3.76 26.25
CA ASN A 55 9.88 3.08 26.97
C ASN A 55 11.16 3.01 26.14
N ASN A 56 11.49 4.11 25.49
CA ASN A 56 12.70 4.25 24.67
C ASN A 56 12.70 3.38 23.42
N LEU A 57 11.57 2.80 23.09
CA LEU A 57 11.42 2.03 21.84
C LEU A 57 10.49 2.78 20.91
N VAL A 58 10.77 2.70 19.61
CA VAL A 58 9.94 3.34 18.62
C VAL A 58 8.60 2.62 18.54
N CYS A 59 7.51 3.37 18.63
CA CYS A 59 6.19 2.77 18.51
C CYS A 59 5.40 3.31 17.32
N GLY A 60 5.93 4.30 16.61
CA GLY A 60 5.26 4.81 15.44
C GLY A 60 6.06 5.92 14.79
N THR A 61 5.81 6.15 13.51
CA THR A 61 6.46 7.23 12.78
C THR A 61 5.40 7.98 11.97
N THR A 62 5.62 9.28 11.82
CA THR A 62 4.68 10.16 11.12
C THR A 62 5.42 11.00 10.09
N TRP A 63 4.85 11.07 8.90
CA TRP A 63 5.32 11.96 7.85
C TRP A 63 4.26 13.03 7.61
N LYS A 64 4.72 14.25 7.38
CA LYS A 64 3.86 15.36 6.98
C LYS A 64 4.34 15.82 5.61
N ILE A 65 3.55 15.56 4.60
CA ILE A 65 3.94 15.85 3.23
C ILE A 65 3.01 16.91 2.68
N GLU A 66 3.59 18.02 2.23
CA GLU A 66 2.79 19.12 1.70
C GLU A 66 2.19 18.74 0.36
N PHE A 67 1.02 19.29 0.07
CA PHE A 67 0.31 18.96 -1.16
C PHE A 67 1.11 19.31 -2.41
N GLN A 68 1.99 20.27 -2.33
CA GLN A 68 2.82 20.64 -3.47
C GLN A 68 3.82 19.55 -3.83
N ASP A 69 4.22 18.75 -2.86
CA ASP A 69 5.20 17.69 -3.09
C ASP A 69 4.50 16.44 -3.58
N ARG A 70 4.03 16.51 -4.83
CA ARG A 70 3.26 15.41 -5.40
C ARG A 70 4.08 14.15 -5.57
N GLU A 71 5.38 14.32 -5.84
CA GLU A 71 6.25 13.17 -6.02
C GLU A 71 6.37 12.37 -4.73
N SER A 72 6.58 13.04 -3.61
CA SER A 72 6.66 12.35 -2.33
C SER A 72 5.34 11.70 -1.98
N ILE A 73 4.23 12.38 -2.26
CA ILE A 73 2.92 11.80 -2.01
C ILE A 73 2.72 10.53 -2.82
N ARG A 74 3.07 10.59 -4.10
CA ARG A 74 2.92 9.43 -4.97
C ARG A 74 3.76 8.25 -4.47
N LYS A 75 4.99 8.54 -4.08
CA LYS A 75 5.86 7.49 -3.55
C LYS A 75 5.33 6.91 -2.25
N ALA A 76 4.85 7.78 -1.36
CA ALA A 76 4.37 7.33 -0.07
C ALA A 76 3.11 6.47 -0.20
N LEU A 77 2.24 6.82 -1.12
CA LEU A 77 0.95 6.14 -1.27
C LEU A 77 1.01 4.93 -2.19
N SER A 78 2.18 4.61 -2.74
CA SER A 78 2.27 3.39 -3.54
C SER A 78 2.01 2.17 -2.67
N LEU A 79 1.27 1.23 -3.22
CA LEU A 79 0.80 0.08 -2.44
C LEU A 79 1.96 -0.68 -1.81
N GLY A 80 3.05 -0.84 -2.55
CA GLY A 80 4.19 -1.57 -2.02
C GLY A 80 4.87 -0.90 -0.84
N SER A 81 4.62 0.40 -0.63
CA SER A 81 5.16 1.10 0.53
C SER A 81 4.30 0.93 1.76
N LEU A 82 2.99 0.82 1.56
CA LEU A 82 2.04 0.84 2.66
C LEU A 82 1.71 -0.55 3.19
N ILE A 83 1.76 -1.55 2.34
CA ILE A 83 1.31 -2.88 2.72
C ILE A 83 2.50 -3.78 2.97
N THR A 84 2.51 -4.36 4.15
CA THR A 84 3.52 -5.34 4.54
C THR A 84 2.80 -6.65 4.79
N THR A 85 3.32 -7.73 4.22
CA THR A 85 2.80 -9.04 4.52
C THR A 85 3.92 -9.90 5.07
N HIS A 86 3.56 -10.90 5.82
CA HIS A 86 4.53 -11.83 6.36
C HIS A 86 4.71 -13.04 5.45
N GLN A 87 4.07 -13.01 4.30
CA GLN A 87 4.22 -14.06 3.33
C GLN A 87 5.57 -13.93 2.62
N SER A 88 6.10 -15.06 2.20
CA SER A 88 7.33 -15.06 1.44
C SER A 88 7.08 -14.37 0.09
N LYS A 89 8.16 -13.91 -0.53
CA LYS A 89 8.04 -13.28 -1.85
C LYS A 89 7.44 -14.25 -2.86
N THR A 90 7.79 -15.52 -2.73
CA THR A 90 7.27 -16.52 -3.63
C THR A 90 5.75 -16.64 -3.51
N ASN A 91 5.26 -16.68 -2.28
CA ASN A 91 3.82 -16.78 -2.07
C ASN A 91 3.09 -15.55 -2.59
N GLN A 92 3.66 -14.37 -2.35
CA GLN A 92 3.06 -13.14 -2.84
C GLN A 92 2.98 -13.13 -4.35
N LYS A 93 4.04 -13.58 -5.00
CA LYS A 93 4.06 -13.62 -6.45
C LYS A 93 3.03 -14.62 -6.99
N ALA A 94 2.92 -15.76 -6.36
CA ALA A 94 1.95 -16.77 -6.78
C ALA A 94 0.52 -16.25 -6.66
N VAL A 95 0.22 -15.59 -5.55
CA VAL A 95 -1.11 -15.04 -5.35
C VAL A 95 -1.42 -13.97 -6.38
N THR A 96 -0.45 -13.11 -6.66
CA THR A 96 -0.64 -12.04 -7.64
C THR A 96 -0.87 -12.63 -9.03
N GLU A 97 -0.10 -13.63 -9.39
CA GLU A 97 -0.24 -14.27 -10.69
C GLU A 97 -1.61 -14.95 -10.82
N GLU A 98 -2.07 -15.55 -9.75
CA GLU A 98 -3.38 -16.17 -9.75
C GLU A 98 -4.49 -15.13 -9.95
N TRP A 99 -4.39 -14.01 -9.30
CA TRP A 99 -5.35 -12.93 -9.46
C TRP A 99 -5.39 -12.43 -10.90
N ILE A 100 -4.22 -12.21 -11.48
CA ILE A 100 -4.13 -11.74 -12.86
C ILE A 100 -4.74 -12.76 -13.81
N LYS A 101 -4.46 -14.03 -13.57
CA LYS A 101 -5.02 -15.10 -14.38
C LYS A 101 -6.53 -15.09 -14.35
N LYS A 102 -7.10 -14.97 -13.16
CA LYS A 102 -8.56 -14.95 -13.01
C LYS A 102 -9.17 -13.77 -13.72
N GLU A 103 -8.55 -12.62 -13.60
CA GLU A 103 -9.05 -11.42 -14.25
C GLU A 103 -9.02 -11.55 -15.76
N VAL A 104 -7.94 -12.07 -16.29
CA VAL A 104 -7.80 -12.26 -17.72
C VAL A 104 -8.85 -13.25 -18.23
N GLU A 105 -9.06 -14.33 -17.51
CA GLU A 105 -10.08 -15.30 -17.87
C GLU A 105 -11.47 -14.70 -17.88
N MET A 106 -11.77 -13.91 -16.86
CA MET A 106 -13.08 -13.28 -16.79
C MET A 106 -13.31 -12.34 -17.97
N LYS A 107 -12.34 -11.53 -18.28
CA LYS A 107 -12.45 -10.60 -19.40
C LYS A 107 -12.58 -11.33 -20.71
N TRP A 108 -11.86 -12.41 -20.87
CA TRP A 108 -11.91 -13.21 -22.08
C TRP A 108 -13.28 -13.82 -22.27
N ASN A 109 -13.85 -14.39 -21.21
CA ASN A 109 -15.18 -14.97 -21.28
C ASN A 109 -16.24 -13.93 -21.58
N LEU A 110 -16.10 -12.75 -20.98
CA LEU A 110 -17.02 -11.65 -21.25
C LEU A 110 -16.98 -11.24 -22.70
N ASN A 111 -15.80 -11.08 -23.24
CA ASN A 111 -15.65 -10.71 -24.65
C ASN A 111 -16.24 -11.77 -25.57
N ARG A 112 -16.02 -13.02 -25.24
CA ARG A 112 -16.58 -14.12 -26.03
C ARG A 112 -18.09 -14.05 -26.01
N ASN A 113 -18.69 -13.83 -24.87
CA ASN A 113 -20.15 -13.74 -24.76
C ASN A 113 -20.70 -12.57 -25.54
N LEU A 114 -20.01 -11.43 -25.48
CA LEU A 114 -20.42 -10.25 -26.23
C LEU A 114 -20.35 -10.50 -27.72
N ASN A 115 -19.30 -11.13 -28.18
CA ASN A 115 -19.18 -11.46 -29.60
C ASN A 115 -20.28 -12.38 -30.05
N PHE A 116 -20.60 -13.36 -29.22
CA PHE A 116 -21.70 -14.28 -29.53
C PHE A 116 -23.02 -13.56 -29.65
N LEU A 117 -23.28 -12.67 -28.72
CA LEU A 117 -24.54 -11.95 -28.70
C LEU A 117 -24.67 -10.95 -29.84
N SER A 118 -23.55 -10.44 -30.34
CA SER A 118 -23.58 -9.43 -31.38
C SER A 118 -23.68 -10.00 -32.78
N LYS A 119 -23.63 -11.29 -32.92
CA LYS A 119 -23.74 -11.91 -34.24
C LYS A 119 -25.20 -11.96 -34.67
N PRO A 120 -25.58 -11.20 -35.68
CA PRO A 120 -26.99 -11.13 -36.11
C PRO A 120 -27.47 -12.41 -36.75
N GLU A 121 -26.59 -13.11 -37.36
CA GLU A 121 -26.93 -14.36 -37.99
C GLU A 121 -27.40 -15.39 -37.01
N HIS A 122 -27.15 -15.13 -35.84
CA HIS A 122 -27.63 -16.03 -34.81
C HIS A 122 -29.02 -15.76 -34.46
N LEU A 123 -29.02 -14.84 -34.97
CA LEU A 123 -29.73 -14.55 -34.87
C LEU A 123 -30.36 -14.18 -35.66
N THR A 124 -29.83 -14.30 -36.10
CA THR A 124 -29.80 -14.05 -36.74
C THR A 124 -30.01 -13.87 -36.96
N ILE A 125 -30.12 -13.85 -36.57
CA ILE A 125 -29.71 -13.64 -36.62
C ILE A 125 -29.81 -13.51 -36.64
#